data_2cac48c55cec291977d04df0d06c3685
#
_entry.id   2cac48c55cec291977d04df0d06c3685
#
_cell.length_a   1.000
_cell.length_b   1.000
_cell.length_c   1.000
_cell.angle_alpha   90.00
_cell.angle_beta   90.00
_cell.angle_gamma   90.00
#
_symmetry.space_group_name_H-M   'P 1'
#
loop_
_entity.id
_entity.type
_entity.pdbx_description
1 polymer ?
#
loop_
_entity_poly.entity_id
_entity_poly.type
_entity_poly.pdbx_seq_one_letter_code
_entity_poly.pdbx_strand_id
1 'polypeptide(L)'
;RKIYTAHINTIIEESLDTSAISSNIDNLQALAYNAASQDYNKAFSMSDYYSNVDDPLWTGWGFGGILSTINERKQFLLNHPEISLVSPTINNIILNNNVISAEVFNANTVELLATTSEHNSKFQSFIMLDDGTNGDIVANDGTYSAALPFLSSGLEVKFYIRSENDDAIKLNPERAEYEFYTYSPTTSILEATFTEVPILLKITDILGRTITPTHNIPLFYIYSDGNVKKRFIVK
;
A
#
# COMPACT_ATOMS: atom_id res chain seq x y z
N ARG A 1 5.82 -13.36 11.65
CA ARG A 1 7.12 -12.77 11.29
C ARG A 1 7.23 -12.57 9.78
N LYS A 2 7.06 -13.60 8.92
CA LYS A 2 7.15 -13.51 7.45
C LYS A 2 6.21 -12.46 6.82
N ILE A 3 4.98 -12.31 7.32
CA ILE A 3 4.05 -11.25 6.86
C ILE A 3 4.63 -9.86 7.15
N TYR A 4 5.22 -9.67 8.32
CA TYR A 4 5.85 -8.40 8.68
C TYR A 4 7.03 -8.06 7.75
N THR A 5 7.87 -9.04 7.42
CA THR A 5 8.97 -8.84 6.47
C THR A 5 8.47 -8.60 5.04
N ALA A 6 7.36 -9.24 4.62
CA ALA A 6 6.72 -8.96 3.34
C ALA A 6 6.29 -7.48 3.23
N HIS A 7 5.64 -6.94 4.26
CA HIS A 7 5.27 -5.51 4.28
C HIS A 7 6.48 -4.57 4.34
N ILE A 8 7.57 -4.96 5.02
CA ILE A 8 8.82 -4.19 4.95
C ILE A 8 9.34 -4.13 3.52
N ASN A 9 9.35 -5.25 2.79
CA ASN A 9 9.77 -5.28 1.39
C ASN A 9 8.91 -4.35 0.52
N THR A 10 7.59 -4.39 0.69
CA THR A 10 6.67 -3.45 0.01
C THR A 10 7.02 -1.98 0.32
N ILE A 11 7.30 -1.64 1.59
CA ILE A 11 7.71 -0.29 1.97
C ILE A 11 9.04 0.10 1.31
N ILE A 12 10.02 -0.82 1.25
CA ILE A 12 11.32 -0.58 0.61
C ILE A 12 11.15 -0.29 -0.88
N GLU A 13 10.30 -1.06 -1.55
CA GLU A 13 10.07 -0.96 -3.00
C GLU A 13 9.27 0.30 -3.35
N GLU A 14 8.21 0.59 -2.63
CA GLU A 14 7.26 1.65 -2.99
C GLU A 14 7.50 2.99 -2.29
N SER A 15 7.91 2.97 -1.01
CA SER A 15 7.96 4.16 -0.17
C SER A 15 9.37 4.71 0.04
N LEU A 16 10.40 3.88 -0.10
CA LEU A 16 11.80 4.32 0.01
C LEU A 16 12.42 4.61 -1.37
N ASP A 17 11.62 5.15 -2.30
CA ASP A 17 12.10 5.71 -3.56
C ASP A 17 12.54 7.16 -3.33
N THR A 18 13.85 7.39 -3.32
CA THR A 18 14.44 8.71 -3.07
C THR A 18 14.11 9.73 -4.14
N SER A 19 13.82 9.32 -5.38
CA SER A 19 13.45 10.25 -6.45
C SER A 19 12.05 10.84 -6.23
N ALA A 20 11.09 10.00 -5.87
CA ALA A 20 9.74 10.44 -5.51
C ALA A 20 9.73 11.28 -4.23
N ILE A 21 10.53 10.89 -3.22
CA ILE A 21 10.66 11.61 -1.96
C ILE A 21 11.31 12.99 -2.20
N SER A 22 12.37 13.08 -3.01
CA SER A 22 13.02 14.35 -3.36
C SER A 22 12.05 15.34 -3.97
N SER A 23 11.25 14.91 -4.94
CA SER A 23 10.22 15.75 -5.56
C SER A 23 9.20 16.29 -4.54
N ASN A 24 8.80 15.46 -3.59
CA ASN A 24 7.88 15.88 -2.52
C ASN A 24 8.56 16.88 -1.57
N ILE A 25 9.83 16.67 -1.23
CA ILE A 25 10.60 17.59 -0.39
C ILE A 25 10.71 18.95 -1.07
N ASP A 26 11.06 19.01 -2.36
CA ASP A 26 11.16 20.25 -3.11
C ASP A 26 9.86 21.05 -3.07
N ASN A 27 8.73 20.39 -3.26
CA ASN A 27 7.40 21.01 -3.17
C ASN A 27 7.11 21.54 -1.76
N LEU A 28 7.44 20.78 -0.72
CA LEU A 28 7.23 21.19 0.67
C LEU A 28 8.17 22.34 1.07
N GLN A 29 9.41 22.29 0.63
CA GLN A 29 10.37 23.39 0.85
C GLN A 29 9.91 24.67 0.16
N ALA A 30 9.44 24.59 -1.08
CA ALA A 30 8.91 25.75 -1.78
C ALA A 30 7.69 26.36 -1.05
N LEU A 31 6.80 25.51 -0.54
CA LEU A 31 5.63 25.93 0.23
C LEU A 31 6.02 26.62 1.55
N ALA A 32 7.02 26.08 2.27
CA ALA A 32 7.45 26.58 3.57
C ALA A 32 8.46 27.74 3.48
N TYR A 33 9.02 28.04 2.31
CA TYR A 33 10.14 28.96 2.12
C TYR A 33 9.94 30.33 2.76
N ASN A 34 8.81 30.97 2.53
CA ASN A 34 8.55 32.32 3.05
C ASN A 34 8.52 32.34 4.58
N ALA A 35 7.90 31.35 5.20
CA ALA A 35 7.86 31.22 6.65
C ALA A 35 9.25 30.95 7.23
N ALA A 36 9.99 30.00 6.64
CA ALA A 36 11.33 29.64 7.07
C ALA A 36 12.34 30.80 6.90
N SER A 37 12.26 31.55 5.79
CA SER A 37 13.17 32.67 5.53
C SER A 37 12.96 33.84 6.48
N GLN A 38 11.71 34.10 6.87
CA GLN A 38 11.33 35.22 7.73
C GLN A 38 11.40 34.90 9.23
N ASP A 39 11.59 33.64 9.59
CA ASP A 39 11.73 33.24 11.00
C ASP A 39 13.08 33.73 11.54
N TYR A 40 13.03 34.73 12.41
CA TYR A 40 14.22 35.29 13.06
C TYR A 40 14.77 34.41 14.20
N ASN A 41 13.98 33.43 14.68
CA ASN A 41 14.38 32.48 15.72
C ASN A 41 14.91 31.15 15.17
N LYS A 42 15.01 31.02 13.84
CA LYS A 42 15.53 29.78 13.27
C LYS A 42 16.93 29.44 13.75
N ALA A 43 17.14 28.19 14.13
CA ALA A 43 18.46 27.72 14.61
C ALA A 43 19.46 27.47 13.47
N PHE A 44 19.00 27.36 12.23
CA PHE A 44 19.77 26.99 11.05
C PHE A 44 19.64 28.04 9.96
N SER A 45 20.68 28.17 9.13
CA SER A 45 20.65 29.08 7.99
C SER A 45 19.73 28.59 6.87
N MET A 46 19.39 29.46 5.92
CA MET A 46 18.65 29.04 4.72
C MET A 46 19.50 28.14 3.80
N SER A 47 20.82 28.21 3.89
CA SER A 47 21.72 27.26 3.24
C SER A 47 21.53 25.86 3.83
N ASP A 48 21.50 25.76 5.15
CA ASP A 48 21.27 24.50 5.86
C ASP A 48 19.86 23.92 5.56
N TYR A 49 18.86 24.79 5.44
CA TYR A 49 17.50 24.42 5.06
C TYR A 49 17.44 23.61 3.75
N TYR A 50 18.27 23.98 2.77
CA TYR A 50 18.35 23.26 1.50
C TYR A 50 19.32 22.08 1.57
N SER A 51 20.52 22.28 2.12
CA SER A 51 21.54 21.23 2.11
C SER A 51 21.20 20.02 2.97
N ASN A 52 20.41 20.19 4.05
CA ASN A 52 20.02 19.06 4.93
C ASN A 52 19.02 18.08 4.27
N VAL A 53 18.63 18.31 3.05
CA VAL A 53 17.93 17.29 2.26
C VAL A 53 18.87 16.10 2.00
N ASP A 54 20.11 16.39 1.58
CA ASP A 54 21.11 15.38 1.23
C ASP A 54 22.21 15.25 2.29
N ASP A 55 22.66 16.37 2.84
CA ASP A 55 23.83 16.43 3.71
C ASP A 55 23.46 16.48 5.20
N PRO A 56 24.24 15.84 6.07
CA PRO A 56 24.03 15.95 7.50
C PRO A 56 24.43 17.34 8.03
N LEU A 57 23.64 17.88 8.97
CA LEU A 57 23.99 19.07 9.72
C LEU A 57 24.68 18.71 11.03
N TRP A 58 25.86 19.28 11.26
CA TRP A 58 26.65 19.06 12.47
C TRP A 58 26.45 20.22 13.46
N THR A 59 25.46 20.09 14.33
CA THR A 59 25.15 21.07 15.39
C THR A 59 25.26 20.46 16.77
N GLY A 60 26.33 19.73 17.05
CA GLY A 60 26.53 19.05 18.34
C GLY A 60 25.67 17.80 18.58
N TRP A 61 24.47 17.73 17.98
CA TRP A 61 23.56 16.57 18.08
C TRP A 61 23.55 15.69 16.82
N GLY A 62 24.06 16.21 15.70
CA GLY A 62 24.12 15.52 14.41
C GLY A 62 22.72 15.22 13.85
N PHE A 63 22.28 16.01 12.87
CA PHE A 63 21.06 15.72 12.10
C PHE A 63 21.43 15.16 10.75
N GLY A 64 21.02 13.93 10.45
CA GLY A 64 21.24 13.33 9.12
C GLY A 64 20.50 14.08 8.03
N GLY A 65 21.00 14.05 6.80
CA GLY A 65 20.22 14.45 5.64
C GLY A 65 19.03 13.51 5.45
N ILE A 66 17.93 14.02 4.94
CA ILE A 66 16.71 13.23 4.77
C ILE A 66 16.95 12.08 3.78
N LEU A 67 17.45 12.40 2.58
CA LEU A 67 17.68 11.42 1.52
C LEU A 67 18.84 10.48 1.83
N SER A 68 19.93 10.98 2.42
CA SER A 68 21.06 10.15 2.84
C SER A 68 20.62 9.14 3.91
N THR A 69 19.87 9.58 4.92
CA THR A 69 19.33 8.69 5.96
C THR A 69 18.41 7.62 5.39
N ILE A 70 17.53 7.98 4.44
CA ILE A 70 16.64 7.03 3.76
C ILE A 70 17.46 6.02 2.95
N ASN A 71 18.45 6.47 2.19
CA ASN A 71 19.33 5.60 1.41
C ASN A 71 20.10 4.62 2.28
N GLU A 72 20.72 5.10 3.35
CA GLU A 72 21.45 4.27 4.31
C GLU A 72 20.51 3.22 4.94
N ARG A 73 19.31 3.66 5.34
CA ARG A 73 18.32 2.76 5.93
C ARG A 73 17.84 1.71 4.93
N LYS A 74 17.58 2.11 3.67
CA LYS A 74 17.21 1.19 2.59
C LYS A 74 18.29 0.15 2.37
N GLN A 75 19.55 0.55 2.27
CA GLN A 75 20.67 -0.37 2.10
C GLN A 75 20.83 -1.31 3.30
N PHE A 76 20.69 -0.80 4.52
CA PHE A 76 20.71 -1.63 5.72
C PHE A 76 19.61 -2.69 5.69
N LEU A 77 18.38 -2.31 5.33
CA LEU A 77 17.25 -3.23 5.26
C LEU A 77 17.45 -4.29 4.16
N LEU A 78 17.85 -3.88 2.95
CA LEU A 78 18.09 -4.81 1.83
C LEU A 78 19.17 -5.85 2.14
N ASN A 79 20.14 -5.52 2.99
CA ASN A 79 21.20 -6.44 3.43
C ASN A 79 20.84 -7.22 4.71
N HIS A 80 19.66 -6.97 5.29
CA HIS A 80 19.26 -7.69 6.49
C HIS A 80 18.92 -9.15 6.17
N PRO A 81 19.41 -10.15 6.91
CA PRO A 81 19.25 -11.56 6.60
C PRO A 81 17.80 -12.02 6.38
N GLU A 82 16.83 -11.40 7.03
CA GLU A 82 15.41 -11.75 6.90
C GLU A 82 14.70 -11.03 5.75
N ILE A 83 15.23 -9.90 5.32
CA ILE A 83 14.65 -9.09 4.23
C ILE A 83 15.19 -9.54 2.89
N SER A 84 16.48 -9.95 2.85
CA SER A 84 17.15 -10.42 1.63
C SER A 84 16.75 -11.83 1.16
N LEU A 85 15.85 -12.49 1.88
CA LEU A 85 15.35 -13.81 1.52
C LEU A 85 14.51 -13.76 0.24
N VAL A 86 14.61 -14.79 -0.58
CA VAL A 86 13.91 -14.87 -1.87
C VAL A 86 12.44 -15.23 -1.61
N SER A 87 11.57 -14.26 -1.84
CA SER A 87 10.12 -14.47 -1.73
C SER A 87 9.54 -15.18 -2.95
N PRO A 88 8.38 -15.83 -2.82
CA PRO A 88 7.59 -16.27 -3.97
C PRO A 88 7.21 -15.09 -4.87
N THR A 89 6.77 -15.39 -6.10
CA THR A 89 6.16 -14.41 -7.00
C THR A 89 4.72 -14.81 -7.30
N ILE A 90 3.83 -13.83 -7.45
CA ILE A 90 2.42 -14.03 -7.81
C ILE A 90 2.12 -13.12 -9.00
N ASN A 91 1.78 -13.72 -10.13
CA ASN A 91 1.52 -13.02 -11.38
C ASN A 91 0.19 -13.48 -12.00
N ASN A 92 -0.29 -12.79 -13.02
CA ASN A 92 -1.37 -13.19 -13.91
C ASN A 92 -2.63 -13.68 -13.17
N ILE A 93 -3.11 -12.88 -12.19
CA ILE A 93 -4.33 -13.21 -11.45
C ILE A 93 -5.53 -13.04 -12.36
N ILE A 94 -6.30 -14.12 -12.52
CA ILE A 94 -7.47 -14.15 -13.38
C ILE A 94 -8.65 -14.69 -12.55
N LEU A 95 -9.79 -14.02 -12.67
CA LEU A 95 -11.06 -14.53 -12.19
C LEU A 95 -11.92 -14.92 -13.39
N ASN A 96 -12.21 -16.20 -13.54
CA ASN A 96 -13.04 -16.73 -14.60
C ASN A 96 -14.02 -17.78 -14.06
N ASN A 97 -15.31 -17.67 -14.40
CA ASN A 97 -16.35 -18.60 -13.97
C ASN A 97 -16.32 -18.91 -12.46
N ASN A 98 -16.12 -17.88 -11.63
CA ASN A 98 -16.04 -18.01 -10.18
C ASN A 98 -14.81 -18.79 -9.67
N VAL A 99 -13.81 -18.97 -10.49
CA VAL A 99 -12.52 -19.54 -10.12
C VAL A 99 -11.44 -18.48 -10.24
N ILE A 100 -10.63 -18.38 -9.21
CA ILE A 100 -9.44 -17.53 -9.21
C ILE A 100 -8.25 -18.41 -9.54
N SER A 101 -7.46 -17.98 -10.53
CA SER A 101 -6.18 -18.58 -10.86
C SER A 101 -5.06 -17.54 -10.82
N ALA A 102 -3.86 -18.00 -10.50
CA ALA A 102 -2.66 -17.16 -10.48
C ALA A 102 -1.43 -18.00 -10.85
N GLU A 103 -0.49 -17.40 -11.57
CA GLU A 103 0.83 -17.99 -11.78
C GLU A 103 1.72 -17.71 -10.57
N VAL A 104 2.19 -18.75 -9.90
CA VAL A 104 3.00 -18.62 -8.69
C VAL A 104 4.27 -19.46 -8.83
N PHE A 105 5.41 -18.83 -8.53
CA PHE A 105 6.71 -19.50 -8.55
C PHE A 105 7.38 -19.41 -7.18
N ASN A 106 8.20 -20.41 -6.87
CA ASN A 106 8.96 -20.52 -5.63
C ASN A 106 8.07 -20.51 -4.37
N ALA A 107 6.92 -21.19 -4.42
CA ALA A 107 6.02 -21.34 -3.28
C ALA A 107 5.85 -22.81 -2.89
N ASN A 108 5.72 -23.07 -1.59
CA ASN A 108 5.34 -24.36 -1.03
C ASN A 108 3.83 -24.43 -0.80
N THR A 109 3.23 -23.27 -0.50
CA THR A 109 1.78 -23.13 -0.30
C THR A 109 1.27 -21.86 -0.95
N VAL A 110 0.07 -21.95 -1.55
CA VAL A 110 -0.65 -20.82 -2.11
C VAL A 110 -2.06 -20.84 -1.55
N GLU A 111 -2.50 -19.69 -1.06
CA GLU A 111 -3.80 -19.56 -0.41
C GLU A 111 -4.56 -18.34 -0.94
N LEU A 112 -5.83 -18.55 -1.18
CA LEU A 112 -6.81 -17.50 -1.38
C LEU A 112 -7.39 -17.12 -0.03
N LEU A 113 -7.23 -15.88 0.38
CA LEU A 113 -7.84 -15.37 1.60
C LEU A 113 -9.03 -14.51 1.22
N ALA A 114 -10.21 -14.84 1.77
CA ALA A 114 -11.45 -14.19 1.38
C ALA A 114 -12.36 -13.89 2.57
N THR A 115 -13.18 -12.85 2.43
CA THR A 115 -14.18 -12.44 3.42
C THR A 115 -15.35 -11.72 2.75
N THR A 116 -16.52 -11.77 3.38
CA THR A 116 -17.68 -10.90 3.06
C THR A 116 -17.90 -9.83 4.13
N SER A 117 -17.00 -9.69 5.09
CA SER A 117 -17.12 -8.72 6.17
C SER A 117 -16.87 -7.29 5.66
N GLU A 118 -17.75 -6.36 6.01
CA GLU A 118 -17.56 -4.94 5.72
C GLU A 118 -16.34 -4.36 6.45
N HIS A 119 -15.97 -4.93 7.58
CA HIS A 119 -14.95 -4.38 8.48
C HIS A 119 -13.56 -5.00 8.30
N ASN A 120 -13.32 -5.80 7.28
CA ASN A 120 -12.03 -6.42 6.92
C ASN A 120 -11.34 -7.22 8.04
N SER A 121 -12.05 -7.59 9.08
CA SER A 121 -11.42 -8.06 10.31
C SER A 121 -11.06 -9.54 10.31
N LYS A 122 -11.51 -10.34 9.33
CA LYS A 122 -11.26 -11.80 9.31
C LYS A 122 -11.36 -12.37 7.91
N PHE A 123 -10.25 -12.42 7.22
CA PHE A 123 -10.11 -13.22 6.02
C PHE A 123 -9.97 -14.71 6.38
N GLN A 124 -10.72 -15.57 5.71
CA GLN A 124 -10.60 -17.02 5.83
C GLN A 124 -9.69 -17.54 4.72
N SER A 125 -8.86 -18.52 5.04
CA SER A 125 -7.92 -19.12 4.11
C SER A 125 -8.53 -20.30 3.37
N PHE A 126 -8.30 -20.39 2.06
CA PHE A 126 -8.66 -21.47 1.16
C PHE A 126 -7.44 -21.85 0.33
N ILE A 127 -7.08 -23.12 0.33
CA ILE A 127 -5.91 -23.61 -0.42
C ILE A 127 -6.17 -23.46 -1.92
N MET A 128 -5.20 -22.91 -2.63
CA MET A 128 -5.13 -22.92 -4.09
C MET A 128 -4.25 -24.11 -4.52
N LEU A 129 -4.66 -24.86 -5.53
CA LEU A 129 -3.99 -26.07 -6.00
C LEU A 129 -3.50 -25.90 -7.44
N ASP A 130 -2.36 -26.50 -7.73
CA ASP A 130 -1.77 -26.70 -9.05
C ASP A 130 -1.85 -28.20 -9.38
N ASP A 131 -3.06 -28.71 -9.58
CA ASP A 131 -3.34 -30.13 -9.73
C ASP A 131 -4.11 -30.49 -11.02
N GLY A 132 -4.27 -29.53 -11.93
CA GLY A 132 -5.02 -29.70 -13.18
C GLY A 132 -6.53 -29.71 -12.97
N THR A 133 -7.05 -29.20 -11.84
CA THR A 133 -8.48 -29.15 -11.55
C THR A 133 -8.95 -27.71 -11.21
N ASN A 134 -10.26 -27.52 -11.09
CA ASN A 134 -10.87 -26.26 -10.62
C ASN A 134 -10.41 -24.98 -11.36
N GLY A 135 -10.17 -25.08 -12.67
CA GLY A 135 -9.74 -23.94 -13.49
C GLY A 135 -8.24 -23.91 -13.81
N ASP A 136 -7.43 -24.68 -13.11
CA ASP A 136 -6.14 -25.14 -13.57
C ASP A 136 -6.34 -26.21 -14.67
N ILE A 137 -5.56 -26.12 -15.76
CA ILE A 137 -5.69 -27.06 -16.88
C ILE A 137 -4.58 -28.12 -16.87
N VAL A 138 -3.43 -27.79 -16.33
CA VAL A 138 -2.22 -28.63 -16.38
C VAL A 138 -1.55 -28.68 -15.01
N ALA A 139 -1.60 -29.80 -14.37
CA ALA A 139 -0.97 -30.00 -13.08
C ALA A 139 0.53 -29.73 -13.09
N ASN A 140 1.03 -29.05 -12.08
CA ASN A 140 2.45 -28.71 -11.86
C ASN A 140 3.05 -27.79 -12.93
N ASP A 141 2.24 -26.88 -13.50
CA ASP A 141 2.71 -25.87 -14.45
C ASP A 141 2.97 -24.50 -13.80
N GLY A 142 2.69 -24.38 -12.50
CA GLY A 142 2.81 -23.15 -11.72
C GLY A 142 1.52 -22.32 -11.68
N THR A 143 0.43 -22.80 -12.27
CA THR A 143 -0.89 -22.17 -12.25
C THR A 143 -1.71 -22.73 -11.08
N TYR A 144 -1.83 -21.96 -10.03
CA TYR A 144 -2.63 -22.32 -8.85
C TYR A 144 -4.06 -21.79 -8.99
N SER A 145 -5.04 -22.61 -8.63
CA SER A 145 -6.44 -22.21 -8.71
C SER A 145 -7.27 -22.59 -7.49
N ALA A 146 -8.32 -21.83 -7.24
CA ALA A 146 -9.35 -22.12 -6.25
C ALA A 146 -10.68 -21.51 -6.64
N ALA A 147 -11.77 -22.17 -6.26
CA ALA A 147 -13.11 -21.59 -6.39
C ALA A 147 -13.25 -20.39 -5.44
N LEU A 148 -13.85 -19.31 -5.92
CA LEU A 148 -14.14 -18.13 -5.10
C LEU A 148 -15.20 -18.52 -4.05
N PRO A 149 -14.94 -18.39 -2.75
CA PRO A 149 -15.86 -18.75 -1.70
C PRO A 149 -16.99 -17.71 -1.55
N PHE A 150 -18.01 -18.07 -0.77
CA PHE A 150 -19.10 -17.18 -0.34
C PHE A 150 -20.05 -16.67 -1.44
N LEU A 151 -19.99 -17.16 -2.65
CA LEU A 151 -20.82 -16.70 -3.78
C LEU A 151 -22.33 -16.82 -3.51
N SER A 152 -22.75 -17.85 -2.77
CA SER A 152 -24.14 -18.07 -2.41
C SER A 152 -24.69 -17.06 -1.40
N SER A 153 -23.83 -16.26 -0.78
CA SER A 153 -24.25 -15.23 0.18
C SER A 153 -24.93 -14.03 -0.48
N GLY A 154 -24.69 -13.80 -1.79
CA GLY A 154 -25.12 -12.60 -2.51
C GLY A 154 -24.42 -11.31 -2.06
N LEU A 155 -23.43 -11.41 -1.18
CA LEU A 155 -22.64 -10.29 -0.68
C LEU A 155 -21.39 -10.09 -1.52
N GLU A 156 -20.83 -8.90 -1.47
CA GLU A 156 -19.51 -8.63 -2.04
C GLU A 156 -18.45 -9.49 -1.34
N VAL A 157 -17.63 -10.17 -2.13
CA VAL A 157 -16.49 -10.95 -1.66
C VAL A 157 -15.22 -10.14 -1.84
N LYS A 158 -14.49 -9.92 -0.76
CA LYS A 158 -13.15 -9.34 -0.75
C LYS A 158 -12.14 -10.45 -0.66
N PHE A 159 -11.05 -10.38 -1.43
CA PHE A 159 -10.05 -11.44 -1.41
C PHE A 159 -8.66 -10.93 -1.79
N TYR A 160 -7.65 -11.68 -1.37
CA TYR A 160 -6.26 -11.53 -1.79
C TYR A 160 -5.58 -12.89 -1.83
N ILE A 161 -4.42 -12.97 -2.47
CA ILE A 161 -3.63 -14.19 -2.58
C ILE A 161 -2.39 -14.08 -1.69
N ARG A 162 -2.09 -15.14 -0.97
CA ARG A 162 -0.86 -15.32 -0.19
C ARG A 162 -0.12 -16.54 -0.70
N SER A 163 1.15 -16.37 -1.05
CA SER A 163 2.06 -17.47 -1.33
C SER A 163 3.19 -17.50 -0.31
N GLU A 164 3.60 -18.68 0.09
CA GLU A 164 4.62 -18.89 1.11
C GLU A 164 5.60 -19.98 0.68
N ASN A 165 6.91 -19.75 0.91
CA ASN A 165 7.94 -20.77 0.91
C ASN A 165 8.56 -20.90 2.31
N ASP A 166 9.63 -21.67 2.46
CA ASP A 166 10.27 -21.88 3.77
C ASP A 166 10.76 -20.58 4.39
N ASP A 167 11.15 -19.62 3.60
CA ASP A 167 11.85 -18.41 4.00
C ASP A 167 10.94 -17.17 4.09
N ALA A 168 10.04 -16.97 3.14
CA ALA A 168 9.32 -15.73 2.94
C ALA A 168 7.85 -15.92 2.52
N ILE A 169 7.10 -14.83 2.56
CA ILE A 169 5.71 -14.71 2.06
C ILE A 169 5.66 -13.59 1.02
N LYS A 170 4.84 -13.78 -0.02
CA LYS A 170 4.37 -12.74 -0.92
C LYS A 170 2.87 -12.62 -0.81
N LEU A 171 2.37 -11.37 -0.81
CA LEU A 171 0.96 -11.03 -0.85
C LEU A 171 0.63 -10.38 -2.20
N ASN A 172 -0.58 -10.58 -2.69
CA ASN A 172 -1.08 -9.87 -3.86
C ASN A 172 -2.58 -9.58 -3.68
N PRO A 173 -3.00 -8.29 -3.55
CA PRO A 173 -2.16 -7.09 -3.56
C PRO A 173 -1.11 -7.07 -2.44
N GLU A 174 -0.02 -6.34 -2.64
CA GLU A 174 1.12 -6.34 -1.71
C GLU A 174 0.79 -5.73 -0.35
N ARG A 175 -0.18 -4.83 -0.31
CA ARG A 175 -0.65 -4.16 0.91
C ARG A 175 -1.87 -4.83 1.54
N ALA A 176 -2.10 -6.12 1.23
CA ALA A 176 -3.15 -6.87 1.92
C ALA A 176 -2.85 -6.88 3.45
N GLU A 177 -3.82 -6.72 4.27
CA GLU A 177 -5.27 -6.73 4.11
C GLU A 177 -5.91 -5.32 3.97
N TYR A 178 -5.12 -4.29 3.72
CA TYR A 178 -5.61 -2.93 3.45
C TYR A 178 -6.09 -2.80 2.00
N GLU A 179 -5.42 -3.49 1.09
CA GLU A 179 -5.79 -3.61 -0.32
C GLU A 179 -6.21 -5.06 -0.60
N PHE A 180 -7.24 -5.22 -1.38
CA PHE A 180 -7.80 -6.50 -1.74
C PHE A 180 -8.57 -6.39 -3.06
N TYR A 181 -8.79 -7.51 -3.71
CA TYR A 181 -9.71 -7.60 -4.84
C TYR A 181 -11.14 -7.71 -4.34
N THR A 182 -12.10 -7.22 -5.14
CA THR A 182 -13.53 -7.35 -4.84
C THR A 182 -14.26 -8.06 -5.96
N TYR A 183 -15.25 -8.85 -5.58
CA TYR A 183 -16.18 -9.49 -6.50
C TYR A 183 -17.62 -9.33 -5.99
N SER A 184 -18.49 -8.76 -6.84
CA SER A 184 -19.90 -8.61 -6.54
C SER A 184 -20.74 -9.56 -7.41
N PRO A 185 -21.37 -10.59 -6.86
CA PRO A 185 -22.11 -11.59 -7.64
C PRO A 185 -23.33 -11.03 -8.38
N THR A 186 -23.76 -9.80 -8.06
CA THR A 186 -24.92 -9.14 -8.66
C THR A 186 -24.61 -8.35 -9.93
N THR A 187 -23.34 -8.15 -10.28
CA THR A 187 -22.93 -7.44 -11.49
C THR A 187 -22.30 -8.43 -12.48
N SER A 188 -22.92 -8.55 -13.65
CA SER A 188 -22.43 -9.39 -14.75
C SER A 188 -21.16 -8.86 -15.43
N ILE A 189 -20.45 -7.91 -14.82
CA ILE A 189 -19.22 -7.31 -15.32
C ILE A 189 -18.14 -7.54 -14.27
N LEU A 190 -17.14 -8.32 -14.66
CA LEU A 190 -15.91 -8.53 -13.92
C LEU A 190 -15.05 -7.26 -14.02
N GLU A 191 -15.22 -6.34 -13.12
CA GLU A 191 -14.21 -5.35 -12.82
C GLU A 191 -13.48 -5.79 -11.54
N ALA A 192 -12.27 -6.31 -11.70
CA ALA A 192 -11.33 -6.34 -10.60
C ALA A 192 -10.96 -4.88 -10.29
N THR A 193 -11.73 -4.23 -9.45
CA THR A 193 -11.39 -2.90 -8.98
C THR A 193 -10.30 -3.06 -7.93
N PHE A 194 -9.10 -2.63 -8.27
CA PHE A 194 -8.10 -2.31 -7.25
C PHE A 194 -8.69 -1.20 -6.40
N THR A 195 -8.93 -1.45 -5.14
CA THR A 195 -9.22 -0.37 -4.20
C THR A 195 -7.89 0.34 -3.95
N GLU A 196 -7.56 1.28 -4.83
CA GLU A 196 -6.53 2.25 -4.50
C GLU A 196 -6.92 2.93 -3.18
N VAL A 197 -5.95 3.10 -2.30
CA VAL A 197 -6.18 3.89 -1.08
C VAL A 197 -6.70 5.26 -1.53
N PRO A 198 -7.90 5.67 -1.12
CA PRO A 198 -8.49 6.89 -1.63
C PRO A 198 -7.60 8.09 -1.32
N ILE A 199 -7.06 8.72 -2.35
CA ILE A 199 -6.24 9.92 -2.21
C ILE A 199 -7.15 11.10 -1.92
N LEU A 200 -6.80 11.91 -0.91
CA LEU A 200 -7.51 13.15 -0.63
C LEU A 200 -7.29 14.15 -1.77
N LEU A 201 -8.35 14.43 -2.53
CA LEU A 201 -8.29 15.37 -3.66
C LEU A 201 -8.38 16.82 -3.25
N LYS A 202 -9.31 17.13 -2.34
CA LYS A 202 -9.52 18.51 -1.86
C LYS A 202 -10.32 18.52 -0.57
N ILE A 203 -10.23 19.67 0.13
CA ILE A 203 -11.06 19.99 1.30
C ILE A 203 -11.92 21.19 0.93
N THR A 204 -13.23 21.11 1.20
CA THR A 204 -14.17 22.20 0.91
C THR A 204 -14.97 22.60 2.15
N ASP A 205 -15.45 23.82 2.14
CA ASP A 205 -16.47 24.30 3.09
C ASP A 205 -17.88 23.83 2.68
N ILE A 206 -18.89 24.23 3.45
CA ILE A 206 -20.31 23.91 3.19
C ILE A 206 -20.83 24.47 1.85
N LEU A 207 -20.17 25.48 1.28
CA LEU A 207 -20.51 26.08 0.00
C LEU A 207 -19.73 25.48 -1.18
N GLY A 208 -18.91 24.44 -0.93
CA GLY A 208 -18.10 23.75 -1.94
C GLY A 208 -16.82 24.51 -2.33
N ARG A 209 -16.44 25.58 -1.66
CA ARG A 209 -15.21 26.32 -1.92
C ARG A 209 -14.03 25.58 -1.32
N THR A 210 -12.96 25.42 -2.09
CA THR A 210 -11.71 24.81 -1.59
C THR A 210 -11.10 25.69 -0.52
N ILE A 211 -10.81 25.11 0.65
CA ILE A 211 -10.21 25.81 1.78
C ILE A 211 -9.14 24.96 2.45
N THR A 212 -8.22 25.61 3.14
CA THR A 212 -7.30 24.95 4.08
C THR A 212 -8.06 24.53 5.34
N PRO A 213 -7.67 23.43 6.01
CA PRO A 213 -8.28 23.00 7.26
C PRO A 213 -8.36 24.13 8.28
N THR A 214 -9.58 24.49 8.70
CA THR A 214 -9.86 25.57 9.64
C THR A 214 -10.67 25.01 10.80
N HIS A 215 -10.53 25.61 11.99
CA HIS A 215 -11.25 25.19 13.19
C HIS A 215 -12.68 25.76 13.20
N ASN A 216 -13.57 25.06 13.90
CA ASN A 216 -14.93 25.49 14.22
C ASN A 216 -15.87 25.68 13.01
N ILE A 217 -15.55 25.10 11.86
CA ILE A 217 -16.44 25.02 10.70
C ILE A 217 -16.50 23.57 10.17
N PRO A 218 -17.63 23.16 9.55
CA PRO A 218 -17.71 21.87 8.88
C PRO A 218 -16.81 21.83 7.64
N LEU A 219 -15.98 20.81 7.55
CA LEU A 219 -15.09 20.56 6.42
C LEU A 219 -15.51 19.28 5.71
N PHE A 220 -15.46 19.27 4.39
CA PHE A 220 -15.73 18.11 3.56
C PHE A 220 -14.44 17.69 2.85
N TYR A 221 -13.94 16.51 3.22
CA TYR A 221 -12.77 15.88 2.65
C TYR A 221 -13.24 15.01 1.48
N ILE A 222 -12.88 15.38 0.26
CA ILE A 222 -13.27 14.70 -0.98
C ILE A 222 -12.11 13.86 -1.47
N TYR A 223 -12.35 12.56 -1.65
CA TYR A 223 -11.35 11.56 -2.02
C TYR A 223 -11.49 11.14 -3.49
N SER A 224 -10.44 10.52 -4.03
CA SER A 224 -10.37 10.06 -5.43
C SER A 224 -11.40 8.99 -5.80
N ASP A 225 -11.91 8.25 -4.82
CA ASP A 225 -12.97 7.25 -4.96
C ASP A 225 -14.38 7.84 -4.95
N GLY A 226 -14.52 9.17 -4.91
CA GLY A 226 -15.79 9.88 -4.81
C GLY A 226 -16.37 9.96 -3.40
N ASN A 227 -15.74 9.32 -2.42
CA ASN A 227 -16.17 9.43 -1.03
C ASN A 227 -15.98 10.84 -0.48
N VAL A 228 -16.93 11.28 0.34
CA VAL A 228 -16.88 12.56 1.04
C VAL A 228 -16.99 12.33 2.54
N LYS A 229 -15.96 12.70 3.30
CA LYS A 229 -15.97 12.60 4.77
C LYS A 229 -16.15 13.99 5.38
N LYS A 230 -17.21 14.18 6.14
CA LYS A 230 -17.43 15.41 6.93
C LYS A 230 -16.57 15.35 8.20
N ARG A 231 -15.80 16.41 8.44
CA ARG A 231 -15.03 16.59 9.69
C ARG A 231 -15.34 17.94 10.31
N PHE A 232 -15.27 18.01 11.62
CA PHE A 232 -15.37 19.23 12.39
C PHE A 232 -14.15 19.29 13.32
N ILE A 233 -13.26 20.26 13.07
CA ILE A 233 -12.05 20.42 13.87
C ILE A 233 -12.35 21.43 14.96
N VAL A 234 -12.30 21.01 16.20
CA VAL A 234 -12.49 21.87 17.38
C VAL A 234 -11.11 22.36 17.83
N LYS A 235 -11.06 23.61 18.30
CA LYS A 235 -9.81 24.19 18.81
C LYS A 235 -9.55 23.74 20.24
#